data_2974d0393292a9f5baef08314a98b3b0
#
_entry.id   2974d0393292a9f5baef08314a98b3b0
#
_cell.length_a   1.000
_cell.length_b   1.000
_cell.length_c   1.000
_cell.angle_alpha   90.00
_cell.angle_beta   90.00
_cell.angle_gamma   90.00
#
_symmetry.space_group_name_H-M   'P 1'
#
loop_
_entity.id
_entity.type
_entity.pdbx_description
1 polymer ?
#
loop_
_entity_poly.entity_id
_entity_poly.type
_entity_poly.pdbx_seq_one_letter_code
_entity_poly.pdbx_strand_id
1 'polypeptide(L)'
;AGQAAAEGDPLILEKQEWAQGLGDGVDATPYGLPIRFEKDVVRRNVEWLTADTISSINFTPIHALDGTITPQGCAFERHHSGAIELRKEDYRLMINGLVDKPLVFTMQDLMRFPRRNHVYFLECAANSGMEWRGAQLNGCQFTHGMVHNVMYTGVPLKYLLEEAGVKTNGKWLMPEGADASGMNRSVPMFKALDDCMIAFAMNGE
;
A
#
# COMPACT_ATOMS: atom_id res chain seq x y z
N ALA A 1 3.13 -38.92 -12.92
CA ALA A 1 1.89 -38.26 -12.53
C ALA A 1 2.17 -36.77 -12.57
N GLY A 2 1.78 -36.09 -13.68
CA GLY A 2 1.85 -34.63 -13.78
C GLY A 2 0.82 -34.04 -12.84
N GLN A 3 1.26 -33.17 -11.93
CA GLN A 3 0.36 -32.24 -11.26
C GLN A 3 -0.22 -31.33 -12.36
N ALA A 4 -1.52 -31.45 -12.60
CA ALA A 4 -2.22 -30.43 -13.33
C ALA A 4 -2.03 -29.12 -12.54
N ALA A 5 -1.40 -28.13 -13.13
CA ALA A 5 -1.43 -26.78 -12.61
C ALA A 5 -2.91 -26.43 -12.45
N ALA A 6 -3.31 -26.00 -11.25
CA ALA A 6 -4.66 -25.50 -11.05
C ALA A 6 -4.83 -24.38 -12.07
N GLU A 7 -5.77 -24.56 -13.01
CA GLU A 7 -6.15 -23.46 -13.89
C GLU A 7 -6.66 -22.35 -12.99
N GLY A 8 -5.97 -21.22 -13.02
CA GLY A 8 -6.39 -20.04 -12.27
C GLY A 8 -7.77 -19.58 -12.76
N ASP A 9 -8.44 -18.77 -11.95
CA ASP A 9 -9.70 -18.14 -12.36
C ASP A 9 -9.48 -17.41 -13.71
N PRO A 10 -10.22 -17.79 -14.78
CA PRO A 10 -10.07 -17.17 -16.11
C PRO A 10 -10.39 -15.68 -16.13
N LEU A 11 -11.00 -15.17 -15.06
CA LEU A 11 -11.28 -13.75 -14.86
C LEU A 11 -10.13 -13.00 -14.17
N ILE A 12 -9.10 -13.70 -13.71
CA ILE A 12 -7.88 -13.07 -13.21
C ILE A 12 -7.11 -12.54 -14.43
N LEU A 13 -6.96 -11.22 -14.47
CA LEU A 13 -6.15 -10.59 -15.49
C LEU A 13 -4.69 -11.01 -15.36
N GLU A 14 -4.04 -11.15 -16.50
CA GLU A 14 -2.59 -11.25 -16.52
C GLU A 14 -1.99 -10.04 -15.81
N LYS A 15 -1.07 -10.28 -14.88
CA LYS A 15 -0.39 -9.22 -14.16
C LYS A 15 0.37 -8.34 -15.13
N GLN A 16 0.29 -7.03 -14.93
CA GLN A 16 1.07 -6.06 -15.70
C GLN A 16 2.57 -6.32 -15.50
N GLU A 17 3.38 -6.02 -16.52
CA GLU A 17 4.84 -6.26 -16.47
C GLU A 17 5.49 -5.58 -15.26
N TRP A 18 5.11 -4.34 -14.96
CA TRP A 18 5.64 -3.59 -13.81
C TRP A 18 5.29 -4.25 -12.46
N ALA A 19 4.24 -5.08 -12.40
CA ALA A 19 3.82 -5.76 -11.17
C ALA A 19 4.49 -7.13 -10.98
N GLN A 20 5.19 -7.64 -11.99
CA GLN A 20 5.80 -8.96 -11.95
C GLN A 20 7.29 -8.91 -11.58
N GLY A 21 7.92 -7.77 -11.76
CA GLY A 21 9.34 -7.55 -11.48
C GLY A 21 9.60 -6.83 -10.16
N LEU A 22 10.86 -6.70 -9.84
CA LEU A 22 11.32 -5.81 -8.77
C LEU A 22 11.10 -4.35 -9.20
N GLY A 23 10.88 -3.47 -8.22
CA GLY A 23 10.71 -2.04 -8.48
C GLY A 23 11.96 -1.41 -9.09
N ASP A 24 11.77 -0.27 -9.75
CA ASP A 24 12.84 0.48 -10.39
C ASP A 24 13.94 0.87 -9.38
N GLY A 25 15.19 0.67 -9.78
CA GLY A 25 16.34 1.01 -8.96
C GLY A 25 16.63 0.11 -7.76
N VAL A 26 16.00 -1.07 -7.68
CA VAL A 26 16.21 -2.02 -6.55
C VAL A 26 17.69 -2.32 -6.33
N ASP A 27 18.43 -2.56 -7.39
CA ASP A 27 19.86 -2.87 -7.30
C ASP A 27 20.75 -1.62 -7.12
N ALA A 28 20.22 -0.44 -7.41
CA ALA A 28 20.93 0.82 -7.38
C ALA A 28 20.62 1.70 -6.17
N THR A 29 19.48 1.47 -5.50
CA THR A 29 19.05 2.26 -4.35
C THR A 29 19.30 1.54 -3.04
N PRO A 30 20.02 2.15 -2.10
CA PRO A 30 20.19 1.60 -0.75
C PRO A 30 18.83 1.49 -0.04
N TYR A 31 18.76 0.55 0.89
CA TYR A 31 17.62 0.42 1.79
C TYR A 31 17.37 1.72 2.55
N GLY A 32 16.13 2.15 2.58
CA GLY A 32 15.72 3.36 3.29
C GLY A 32 15.67 4.61 2.42
N LEU A 33 16.07 4.55 1.16
CA LEU A 33 15.88 5.69 0.27
C LEU A 33 14.40 5.85 -0.11
N PRO A 34 13.90 7.10 -0.22
CA PRO A 34 12.58 7.36 -0.76
C PRO A 34 12.52 7.01 -2.25
N ILE A 35 11.31 6.92 -2.78
CA ILE A 35 11.13 6.82 -4.23
C ILE A 35 11.75 8.05 -4.91
N ARG A 36 12.10 7.93 -6.19
CA ARG A 36 12.85 8.96 -6.93
C ARG A 36 12.22 10.34 -6.96
N PHE A 37 10.89 10.43 -6.84
CA PHE A 37 10.16 11.69 -6.83
C PHE A 37 10.28 12.46 -5.50
N GLU A 38 10.69 11.77 -4.43
CA GLU A 38 10.80 12.29 -3.08
C GLU A 38 12.26 12.34 -2.58
N LYS A 39 13.22 12.34 -3.52
CA LYS A 39 14.66 12.28 -3.21
C LYS A 39 15.18 13.41 -2.33
N ASP A 40 14.53 14.57 -2.39
CA ASP A 40 14.95 15.79 -1.67
C ASP A 40 14.27 15.91 -0.28
N VAL A 41 13.45 14.93 0.09
CA VAL A 41 12.75 14.94 1.38
C VAL A 41 13.65 14.45 2.50
N VAL A 42 13.63 15.16 3.62
CA VAL A 42 14.42 14.81 4.81
C VAL A 42 13.75 13.69 5.60
N ARG A 43 13.93 12.48 5.13
CA ARG A 43 13.55 11.23 5.84
C ARG A 43 14.81 10.46 6.22
N ARG A 44 14.76 9.82 7.39
CA ARG A 44 15.90 9.01 7.82
C ARG A 44 15.89 7.66 7.09
N ASN A 45 16.99 7.39 6.40
CA ASN A 45 17.26 6.11 5.75
C ASN A 45 18.13 5.24 6.66
N VAL A 46 17.96 3.91 6.56
CA VAL A 46 18.75 2.97 7.35
C VAL A 46 19.17 1.79 6.48
N GLU A 47 20.38 1.88 5.93
CA GLU A 47 20.92 0.90 4.98
C GLU A 47 21.15 -0.49 5.59
N TRP A 48 21.47 -0.55 6.87
CA TRP A 48 21.84 -1.80 7.55
C TRP A 48 20.65 -2.60 8.12
N LEU A 49 19.42 -2.13 7.96
CA LEU A 49 18.22 -2.85 8.40
C LEU A 49 17.68 -3.85 7.40
N THR A 50 18.19 -3.88 6.21
CA THR A 50 17.71 -4.81 5.19
C THR A 50 18.63 -6.03 5.07
N ALA A 51 18.04 -7.20 4.90
CA ALA A 51 18.76 -8.42 4.64
C ALA A 51 19.16 -8.57 3.15
N ASP A 52 18.54 -7.79 2.30
CA ASP A 52 18.76 -7.76 0.85
C ASP A 52 18.46 -6.37 0.26
N THR A 53 18.74 -6.18 -1.01
CA THR A 53 18.57 -4.91 -1.71
C THR A 53 17.19 -4.68 -2.30
N ILE A 54 16.28 -5.65 -2.19
CA ILE A 54 14.95 -5.58 -2.79
C ILE A 54 13.90 -4.89 -1.92
N SER A 55 14.24 -4.62 -0.67
CA SER A 55 13.34 -3.93 0.26
C SER A 55 13.95 -2.64 0.78
N SER A 56 13.13 -1.62 0.96
CA SER A 56 13.56 -0.33 1.46
C SER A 56 12.65 0.20 2.55
N ILE A 57 13.19 1.03 3.42
CA ILE A 57 12.45 1.69 4.48
C ILE A 57 13.04 3.08 4.74
N ASN A 58 12.16 4.01 5.01
CA ASN A 58 12.50 5.28 5.63
C ASN A 58 11.51 5.62 6.76
N PHE A 59 11.80 6.65 7.50
CA PHE A 59 11.07 6.98 8.71
C PHE A 59 10.61 8.43 8.70
N THR A 60 9.34 8.64 9.03
CA THR A 60 8.77 9.96 9.28
C THR A 60 9.57 10.67 10.38
N PRO A 61 9.98 11.93 10.16
CA PRO A 61 10.71 12.72 11.17
C PRO A 61 9.76 13.23 12.26
N ILE A 62 9.21 12.33 13.07
CA ILE A 62 8.16 12.62 14.06
C ILE A 62 8.54 13.73 15.06
N HIS A 63 9.83 13.94 15.29
CA HIS A 63 10.35 15.00 16.16
C HIS A 63 10.32 16.40 15.51
N ALA A 64 10.16 16.48 14.19
CA ALA A 64 10.16 17.72 13.42
C ALA A 64 8.76 18.08 12.86
N LEU A 65 7.74 17.29 13.20
CA LEU A 65 6.38 17.54 12.75
C LEU A 65 5.69 18.58 13.62
N ASP A 66 5.01 19.50 12.97
CA ASP A 66 4.08 20.45 13.59
C ASP A 66 2.64 20.14 13.16
N GLY A 67 1.71 20.12 14.11
CA GLY A 67 0.30 19.84 13.85
C GLY A 67 -0.01 18.35 13.69
N THR A 68 -1.19 18.08 13.18
CA THR A 68 -1.76 16.71 13.12
C THR A 68 -1.63 16.03 11.76
N ILE A 69 -1.38 16.80 10.70
CA ILE A 69 -1.23 16.27 9.34
C ILE A 69 0.26 16.19 9.01
N THR A 70 0.71 15.01 8.68
CA THR A 70 2.07 14.78 8.20
C THR A 70 2.20 15.32 6.78
N PRO A 71 3.14 16.22 6.49
CA PRO A 71 3.44 16.61 5.12
C PRO A 71 3.76 15.38 4.27
N GLN A 72 3.29 15.35 3.02
CA GLN A 72 3.42 14.17 2.16
C GLN A 72 4.87 13.70 2.02
N GLY A 73 5.79 14.61 1.78
CA GLY A 73 7.21 14.31 1.67
C GLY A 73 7.86 13.82 2.96
N CYS A 74 7.20 13.95 4.11
CA CYS A 74 7.68 13.42 5.40
C CYS A 74 7.05 12.08 5.76
N ALA A 75 6.05 11.60 5.02
CA ALA A 75 5.43 10.31 5.26
C ALA A 75 6.43 9.17 4.99
N PHE A 76 6.46 8.18 5.88
CA PHE A 76 7.35 7.03 5.70
C PHE A 76 6.94 6.20 4.47
N GLU A 77 7.92 5.53 3.91
CA GLU A 77 7.74 4.51 2.88
C GLU A 77 8.29 3.18 3.36
N ARG A 78 7.66 2.09 2.92
CA ARG A 78 8.12 0.73 3.14
C ARG A 78 7.85 -0.10 1.89
N HIS A 79 8.90 -0.47 1.20
CA HIS A 79 8.86 -1.26 -0.02
C HIS A 79 9.39 -2.68 0.24
N HIS A 80 8.69 -3.69 -0.27
CA HIS A 80 9.08 -5.09 -0.14
C HIS A 80 9.62 -5.70 -1.44
N SER A 81 9.50 -4.96 -2.55
CA SER A 81 9.95 -5.39 -3.88
C SER A 81 10.50 -4.20 -4.68
N GLY A 82 11.15 -3.26 -4.00
CA GLY A 82 11.61 -2.00 -4.59
C GLY A 82 10.48 -0.98 -4.80
N ALA A 83 10.86 0.24 -5.12
CA ALA A 83 9.91 1.31 -5.43
C ALA A 83 9.39 1.16 -6.86
N ILE A 84 8.08 1.01 -7.00
CA ILE A 84 7.44 0.82 -8.30
C ILE A 84 7.05 2.18 -8.88
N GLU A 85 7.40 2.40 -10.14
CA GLU A 85 6.90 3.54 -10.90
C GLU A 85 5.57 3.19 -11.56
N LEU A 86 4.50 3.42 -10.83
CA LEU A 86 3.15 3.19 -11.31
C LEU A 86 2.60 4.41 -12.04
N ARG A 87 2.32 4.28 -13.33
CA ARG A 87 1.55 5.27 -14.08
C ARG A 87 0.06 5.02 -13.88
N LYS A 88 -0.70 6.08 -13.69
CA LYS A 88 -2.16 5.98 -13.46
C LYS A 88 -2.92 5.30 -14.61
N GLU A 89 -2.38 5.36 -15.84
CA GLU A 89 -2.94 4.69 -17.02
C GLU A 89 -2.82 3.16 -16.92
N ASP A 90 -1.79 2.67 -16.22
CA ASP A 90 -1.51 1.25 -16.07
C ASP A 90 -2.21 0.64 -14.85
N TYR A 91 -2.74 1.50 -13.96
CA TYR A 91 -3.42 1.02 -12.76
C TYR A 91 -4.66 0.19 -13.07
N ARG A 92 -4.77 -0.95 -12.42
CA ARG A 92 -5.95 -1.82 -12.46
C ARG A 92 -6.28 -2.32 -11.06
N LEU A 93 -7.55 -2.23 -10.70
CA LEU A 93 -8.09 -2.83 -9.49
C LEU A 93 -9.08 -3.92 -9.91
N MET A 94 -8.81 -5.15 -9.53
CA MET A 94 -9.72 -6.26 -9.77
C MET A 94 -10.47 -6.63 -8.48
N ILE A 95 -11.77 -6.80 -8.60
CA ILE A 95 -12.63 -7.37 -7.57
C ILE A 95 -13.20 -8.68 -8.09
N ASN A 96 -12.92 -9.79 -7.42
CA ASN A 96 -13.36 -11.12 -7.79
C ASN A 96 -13.70 -11.98 -6.57
N GLY A 97 -14.00 -13.26 -6.80
CA GLY A 97 -14.34 -14.22 -5.75
C GLY A 97 -15.85 -14.28 -5.50
N LEU A 98 -16.29 -14.09 -4.26
CA LEU A 98 -17.71 -14.18 -3.89
C LEU A 98 -18.51 -12.93 -4.28
N VAL A 99 -18.56 -12.67 -5.58
CA VAL A 99 -19.28 -11.57 -6.22
C VAL A 99 -20.19 -12.09 -7.33
N ASP A 100 -21.17 -11.31 -7.76
CA ASP A 100 -22.03 -11.67 -8.87
C ASP A 100 -21.36 -11.42 -10.23
N LYS A 101 -20.55 -10.38 -10.30
CA LYS A 101 -19.76 -10.03 -11.50
C LYS A 101 -18.34 -9.63 -11.07
N PRO A 102 -17.33 -10.42 -11.40
CA PRO A 102 -15.95 -9.95 -11.29
C PRO A 102 -15.75 -8.69 -12.16
N LEU A 103 -15.11 -7.69 -11.57
CA LEU A 103 -14.92 -6.38 -12.22
C LEU A 103 -13.46 -5.96 -12.15
N VAL A 104 -13.04 -5.25 -13.17
CA VAL A 104 -11.75 -4.56 -13.22
C VAL A 104 -11.99 -3.07 -13.40
N PHE A 105 -11.46 -2.29 -12.48
CA PHE A 105 -11.55 -0.83 -12.52
C PHE A 105 -10.21 -0.23 -12.96
N THR A 106 -10.25 0.66 -13.92
CA THR A 106 -9.15 1.57 -14.25
C THR A 106 -9.19 2.79 -13.32
N MET A 107 -8.12 3.58 -13.31
CA MET A 107 -8.15 4.87 -12.60
C MET A 107 -9.29 5.77 -13.13
N GLN A 108 -9.54 5.74 -14.43
CA GLN A 108 -10.62 6.52 -15.04
C GLN A 108 -12.01 6.07 -14.55
N ASP A 109 -12.21 4.79 -14.32
CA ASP A 109 -13.46 4.27 -13.75
C ASP A 109 -13.61 4.72 -12.30
N LEU A 110 -12.56 4.62 -11.49
CA LEU A 110 -12.59 5.08 -10.10
C LEU A 110 -12.95 6.56 -10.00
N MET A 111 -12.47 7.39 -10.91
CA MET A 111 -12.76 8.84 -10.93
C MET A 111 -14.23 9.19 -11.22
N ARG A 112 -15.05 8.22 -11.64
CA ARG A 112 -16.50 8.40 -11.87
C ARG A 112 -17.33 8.17 -10.60
N PHE A 113 -16.76 7.51 -9.59
CA PHE A 113 -17.45 7.27 -8.33
C PHE A 113 -17.39 8.49 -7.40
N PRO A 114 -18.35 8.63 -6.47
CA PRO A 114 -18.29 9.65 -5.45
C PRO A 114 -17.01 9.54 -4.62
N ARG A 115 -16.27 10.63 -4.54
CA ARG A 115 -15.02 10.72 -3.78
C ARG A 115 -15.26 11.20 -2.36
N ARG A 116 -14.39 10.78 -1.44
CA ARG A 116 -14.35 11.22 -0.06
C ARG A 116 -12.91 11.57 0.33
N ASN A 117 -12.81 12.50 1.27
CA ASN A 117 -11.57 12.83 1.95
C ASN A 117 -11.69 12.39 3.39
N HIS A 118 -10.70 11.63 3.86
CA HIS A 118 -10.61 11.23 5.26
C HIS A 118 -9.18 11.38 5.76
N VAL A 119 -9.05 11.86 6.99
CA VAL A 119 -7.78 11.87 7.69
C VAL A 119 -7.64 10.54 8.41
N TYR A 120 -6.63 9.77 8.01
CA TYR A 120 -6.31 8.49 8.64
C TYR A 120 -4.82 8.45 8.96
N PHE A 121 -4.48 7.82 10.06
CA PHE A 121 -3.10 7.41 10.27
C PHE A 121 -2.85 6.05 9.60
N LEU A 122 -1.63 5.86 9.15
CA LEU A 122 -1.14 4.58 8.68
C LEU A 122 0.13 4.25 9.46
N GLU A 123 0.14 3.08 10.06
CA GLU A 123 1.26 2.58 10.86
C GLU A 123 1.69 1.21 10.32
N CYS A 124 2.98 1.06 10.08
CA CYS A 124 3.53 -0.24 9.74
C CYS A 124 3.46 -1.19 10.95
N ALA A 125 3.08 -2.44 10.72
CA ALA A 125 3.02 -3.44 11.79
C ALA A 125 4.37 -3.69 12.50
N ALA A 126 5.48 -3.32 11.86
CA ALA A 126 6.81 -3.42 12.43
C ALA A 126 7.24 -2.14 13.19
N ASN A 127 6.41 -1.11 13.26
CA ASN A 127 6.72 0.10 14.01
C ASN A 127 6.96 -0.27 15.49
N SER A 128 7.92 0.38 16.13
CA SER A 128 8.39 0.05 17.50
C SER A 128 9.00 -1.35 17.71
N GLY A 129 9.01 -2.22 16.72
CA GLY A 129 9.54 -3.58 16.84
C GLY A 129 11.01 -3.66 17.31
N MET A 130 11.76 -2.60 17.07
CA MET A 130 13.16 -2.48 17.53
C MET A 130 13.28 -2.45 19.05
N GLU A 131 12.25 -2.04 19.75
CA GLU A 131 12.26 -1.89 21.23
C GLU A 131 11.72 -3.11 21.99
N TRP A 132 11.25 -4.14 21.28
CA TRP A 132 10.74 -5.35 21.94
C TRP A 132 11.77 -6.08 22.82
N ARG A 133 13.05 -5.82 22.60
CA ARG A 133 14.16 -6.38 23.38
C ARG A 133 14.83 -5.36 24.29
N GLY A 134 14.23 -4.22 24.51
CA GLY A 134 14.72 -3.12 25.33
C GLY A 134 14.95 -1.83 24.56
N ALA A 135 15.14 -0.75 25.28
CA ALA A 135 15.34 0.58 24.72
C ALA A 135 16.51 0.63 23.74
N GLN A 136 16.34 1.38 22.67
CA GLN A 136 17.34 1.59 21.62
C GLN A 136 17.93 3.00 21.72
N LEU A 137 19.21 3.14 21.38
CA LEU A 137 19.93 4.43 21.43
C LEU A 137 19.77 5.27 20.14
N ASN A 138 18.81 4.92 19.29
CA ASN A 138 18.69 5.50 17.95
C ASN A 138 17.68 6.65 17.82
N GLY A 139 17.00 7.02 18.89
CA GLY A 139 15.99 8.06 18.90
C GLY A 139 14.64 7.64 18.30
N CYS A 140 13.59 8.43 18.60
CA CYS A 140 12.20 8.08 18.31
C CYS A 140 11.88 8.00 16.81
N GLN A 141 12.53 8.76 15.96
CA GLN A 141 12.31 8.65 14.51
C GLN A 141 12.65 7.24 14.01
N PHE A 142 13.73 6.66 14.51
CA PHE A 142 14.13 5.32 14.10
C PHE A 142 13.23 4.23 14.68
N THR A 143 12.84 4.35 15.94
CA THR A 143 12.08 3.31 16.63
C THR A 143 10.58 3.37 16.39
N HIS A 144 10.04 4.56 16.09
CA HIS A 144 8.61 4.82 15.97
C HIS A 144 8.20 5.62 14.72
N GLY A 145 9.11 5.82 13.79
CA GLY A 145 8.88 6.69 12.61
C GLY A 145 8.13 6.01 11.46
N MET A 146 7.73 4.74 11.58
CA MET A 146 6.88 4.10 10.57
C MET A 146 5.40 4.35 10.83
N VAL A 147 5.05 5.62 11.01
CA VAL A 147 3.69 6.09 11.18
C VAL A 147 3.54 7.47 10.55
N HIS A 148 2.42 7.72 9.92
CA HIS A 148 2.03 9.06 9.45
C HIS A 148 0.53 9.24 9.54
N ASN A 149 0.07 10.49 9.56
CA ASN A 149 -1.34 10.85 9.57
C ASN A 149 -1.59 11.86 8.45
N VAL A 150 -2.34 11.48 7.42
CA VAL A 150 -2.55 12.28 6.22
C VAL A 150 -4.01 12.29 5.81
N MET A 151 -4.39 13.27 5.00
CA MET A 151 -5.70 13.29 4.37
C MET A 151 -5.65 12.46 3.07
N TYR A 152 -6.30 11.30 3.09
CA TYR A 152 -6.47 10.49 1.90
C TYR A 152 -7.72 10.93 1.12
N THR A 153 -7.59 10.97 -0.20
CA THR A 153 -8.72 11.14 -1.13
C THR A 153 -8.92 9.84 -1.91
N GLY A 154 -10.15 9.36 -1.94
CA GLY A 154 -10.43 8.10 -2.65
C GLY A 154 -11.91 7.81 -2.79
N VAL A 155 -12.22 6.62 -3.26
CA VAL A 155 -13.57 6.08 -3.43
C VAL A 155 -13.89 5.16 -2.26
N PRO A 156 -15.00 5.36 -1.53
CA PRO A 156 -15.46 4.39 -0.55
C PRO A 156 -15.59 3.00 -1.16
N LEU A 157 -14.90 2.02 -0.57
CA LEU A 157 -14.83 0.65 -1.11
C LEU A 157 -16.20 0.01 -1.29
N LYS A 158 -17.15 0.37 -0.43
CA LYS A 158 -18.55 -0.14 -0.51
C LYS A 158 -19.19 0.06 -1.89
N TYR A 159 -18.93 1.18 -2.57
CA TYR A 159 -19.52 1.42 -3.89
C TYR A 159 -18.99 0.45 -4.94
N LEU A 160 -17.71 0.12 -4.86
CA LEU A 160 -17.09 -0.84 -5.77
C LEU A 160 -17.57 -2.27 -5.48
N LEU A 161 -17.75 -2.61 -4.19
CA LEU A 161 -18.28 -3.90 -3.76
C LEU A 161 -19.76 -4.06 -4.12
N GLU A 162 -20.57 -3.00 -4.00
CA GLU A 162 -21.96 -2.94 -4.45
C GLU A 162 -22.05 -3.16 -5.95
N GLU A 163 -21.20 -2.51 -6.75
CA GLU A 163 -21.18 -2.67 -8.21
C GLU A 163 -20.81 -4.11 -8.63
N ALA A 164 -19.88 -4.74 -7.92
CA ALA A 164 -19.51 -6.13 -8.14
C ALA A 164 -20.57 -7.13 -7.66
N GLY A 165 -21.48 -6.72 -6.77
CA GLY A 165 -22.51 -7.57 -6.18
C GLY A 165 -21.94 -8.60 -5.21
N VAL A 166 -21.37 -8.14 -4.09
CA VAL A 166 -20.83 -9.04 -3.06
C VAL A 166 -21.91 -9.95 -2.50
N LYS A 167 -21.65 -11.27 -2.52
CA LYS A 167 -22.57 -12.28 -2.01
C LYS A 167 -22.64 -12.25 -0.48
N THR A 168 -23.80 -12.56 0.06
CA THR A 168 -24.07 -12.51 1.52
C THR A 168 -23.23 -13.46 2.35
N ASN A 169 -22.69 -14.52 1.75
CA ASN A 169 -21.77 -15.44 2.38
C ASN A 169 -20.31 -14.97 2.34
N GLY A 170 -19.99 -13.87 1.64
CA GLY A 170 -18.69 -13.21 1.69
C GLY A 170 -18.47 -12.56 3.05
N LYS A 171 -17.59 -13.14 3.89
CA LYS A 171 -17.36 -12.65 5.26
C LYS A 171 -16.06 -11.84 5.38
N TRP A 172 -15.15 -12.06 4.44
CA TRP A 172 -13.82 -11.46 4.45
C TRP A 172 -13.46 -10.94 3.08
N LEU A 173 -12.78 -9.82 3.06
CA LEU A 173 -12.07 -9.28 1.91
C LEU A 173 -10.58 -9.56 2.08
N MET A 174 -9.93 -9.95 1.00
CA MET A 174 -8.48 -10.15 0.94
C MET A 174 -7.88 -9.18 -0.08
N PRO A 175 -7.59 -7.93 0.30
CA PRO A 175 -6.83 -7.04 -0.58
C PRO A 175 -5.40 -7.55 -0.71
N GLU A 176 -4.91 -7.56 -1.93
CA GLU A 176 -3.56 -7.95 -2.28
C GLU A 176 -2.92 -6.86 -3.13
N GLY A 177 -1.68 -6.51 -2.83
CA GLY A 177 -0.87 -5.63 -3.65
C GLY A 177 -0.53 -6.29 -4.98
N ALA A 178 -0.59 -5.51 -6.07
CA ALA A 178 -0.26 -5.99 -7.41
C ALA A 178 1.24 -5.99 -7.70
N ASP A 179 2.06 -5.55 -6.76
CA ASP A 179 3.52 -5.59 -6.87
C ASP A 179 4.07 -7.02 -6.69
N ALA A 180 5.34 -7.21 -6.99
CA ALA A 180 5.97 -8.54 -6.94
C ALA A 180 5.94 -9.19 -5.56
N SER A 181 5.80 -8.42 -4.47
CA SER A 181 5.68 -8.97 -3.12
C SER A 181 4.32 -9.60 -2.83
N GLY A 182 3.27 -9.20 -3.55
CA GLY A 182 1.92 -9.74 -3.39
C GLY A 182 1.40 -9.69 -1.96
N MET A 183 1.78 -8.67 -1.19
CA MET A 183 1.37 -8.57 0.21
C MET A 183 -0.14 -8.44 0.32
N ASN A 184 -0.71 -9.20 1.23
CA ASN A 184 -2.15 -9.22 1.47
C ASN A 184 -2.49 -9.08 2.96
N ARG A 185 -3.74 -8.74 3.22
CA ARG A 185 -4.33 -8.67 4.55
C ARG A 185 -5.77 -9.13 4.48
N SER A 186 -6.28 -9.70 5.57
CA SER A 186 -7.70 -10.02 5.68
C SER A 186 -8.45 -8.87 6.36
N VAL A 187 -9.53 -8.42 5.74
CA VAL A 187 -10.40 -7.36 6.27
C VAL A 187 -11.80 -7.93 6.43
N PRO A 188 -12.42 -7.87 7.62
CA PRO A 188 -13.80 -8.31 7.79
C PRO A 188 -14.72 -7.49 6.87
N MET A 189 -15.72 -8.16 6.27
CA MET A 189 -16.62 -7.50 5.31
C MET A 189 -17.38 -6.31 5.93
N PHE A 190 -17.78 -6.40 7.21
CA PHE A 190 -18.43 -5.27 7.87
C PHE A 190 -17.53 -4.03 7.91
N LYS A 191 -16.22 -4.20 8.09
CA LYS A 191 -15.24 -3.09 8.06
C LYS A 191 -15.02 -2.59 6.64
N ALA A 192 -14.94 -3.49 5.68
CA ALA A 192 -14.79 -3.14 4.26
C ALA A 192 -15.95 -2.27 3.74
N LEU A 193 -17.16 -2.51 4.24
CA LEU A 193 -18.37 -1.78 3.86
C LEU A 193 -18.60 -0.48 4.65
N ASP A 194 -17.91 -0.30 5.77
CA ASP A 194 -18.08 0.87 6.64
C ASP A 194 -17.23 2.05 6.14
N ASP A 195 -15.95 2.06 6.44
CA ASP A 195 -15.08 3.21 6.26
C ASP A 195 -13.82 2.94 5.39
N CYS A 196 -13.69 1.73 4.84
CA CYS A 196 -12.60 1.47 3.90
C CYS A 196 -12.77 2.24 2.60
N MET A 197 -11.64 2.65 2.04
CA MET A 197 -11.60 3.36 0.75
C MET A 197 -10.45 2.88 -0.12
N ILE A 198 -10.61 3.01 -1.43
CA ILE A 198 -9.53 2.94 -2.40
C ILE A 198 -8.99 4.36 -2.58
N ALA A 199 -7.89 4.64 -1.89
CA ALA A 199 -7.24 5.93 -1.94
C ALA A 199 -6.35 6.05 -3.18
N PHE A 200 -6.33 7.23 -3.80
CA PHE A 200 -5.52 7.53 -4.97
C PHE A 200 -4.81 8.89 -4.88
N ALA A 201 -5.04 9.63 -3.81
CA ALA A 201 -4.31 10.87 -3.52
C ALA A 201 -4.10 11.04 -2.02
N MET A 202 -3.07 11.76 -1.67
CA MET A 202 -2.61 12.01 -0.32
C MET A 202 -2.35 13.51 -0.16
N ASN A 203 -2.98 14.15 0.83
CA ASN A 203 -2.92 15.60 1.09
C ASN A 203 -3.31 16.49 -0.11
N GLY A 204 -4.11 15.97 -1.05
CA GLY A 204 -4.60 16.72 -2.21
C GLY A 204 -3.78 16.52 -3.49
N GLU A 205 -2.76 15.67 -3.46
CA GLU A 205 -1.88 15.36 -4.60
C GLU A 205 -2.01 13.90 -5.04
#